data_8e31a80c064e441e0424798adcd933ca
#
_entry.id   8e31a80c064e441e0424798adcd933ca
#
_cell.length_a   1.000
_cell.length_b   1.000
_cell.length_c   1.000
_cell.angle_alpha   90.00
_cell.angle_beta   90.00
_cell.angle_gamma   90.00
#
_symmetry.space_group_name_H-M   'P 1'
#
loop_
_entity.id
_entity.type
_entity.pdbx_description
1 polymer ?
#
loop_
_entity_poly.entity_id
_entity_poly.type
_entity_poly.pdbx_seq_one_letter_code
_entity_poly.pdbx_strand_id
1 'polypeptide(L)'
;MEKERPQWDNPLQFVFACISYAVGLGNVWRFPYLCQLYGGGSFLIPYLIMLVVEGMPLLYLELAVGQRMQQGSIGSWRTISPYLSGVGVASVVVSFFLSMYYNVVNAWGFWYLFHSFQNPLPWSVCPLNSNRTGYDEECEAASSTQYFWYRKTLNISPSIQESGAVQWELALCLILAWLMVYLCILRGTESTGKVVYFTALLPYCVLIIYLGRGLTLRGATNGLIYMFTPKGSSALSLRFQVEQLANPKTWINAATQIFFSLGLGFGSLIAFASYNKPSNDCQKHAIIVSLINSATSIFASIVTFSIYGFKATFNYESCLDKVILLLTNSFDLEDGSLTASNLEEMKDYLASTYPSKYSEVFPSIKNCSLESELDTAVQGTGLAFIVYSEAIKNMEVSQLWSVLYFFMLLMLGIGSMLGNTAAILTPLTDSKVISSHLPKEVISGLVCLINCAVGMVFTMEAGNYWFDIFNDYAATLSLLLIVLVETIALCYVYGLRRFESDLKAMTGRALSWYWKVLWAGVSPLLIVSLFAFYLSDYILTGTLQYQAWDASQGQLVTKDYPTYALAVIGLLVASSTMCIPLGALGIFIMRHLKRADTAPVA
;
A
#
# COMPACT_ATOMS: atom_id res chain seq x y z
N MET A 1 -32.32 21.75 20.08
CA MET A 1 -31.15 21.13 20.72
C MET A 1 -30.14 20.79 19.62
N GLU A 2 -29.06 21.51 19.54
CA GLU A 2 -27.94 21.07 18.69
C GLU A 2 -27.45 19.73 19.25
N LYS A 3 -27.48 18.68 18.39
CA LYS A 3 -26.90 17.39 18.75
C LYS A 3 -25.42 17.58 18.99
N GLU A 4 -24.93 17.28 20.19
CA GLU A 4 -23.50 17.25 20.47
C GLU A 4 -22.80 16.33 19.48
N ARG A 5 -21.61 16.76 19.04
CA ARG A 5 -20.78 15.95 18.12
C ARG A 5 -20.38 14.64 18.80
N PRO A 6 -20.51 13.47 18.13
CA PRO A 6 -20.04 12.21 18.68
C PRO A 6 -18.56 12.31 19.04
N GLN A 7 -18.16 11.66 20.13
CA GLN A 7 -16.78 11.62 20.62
C GLN A 7 -16.34 10.19 20.84
N TRP A 8 -15.05 9.96 20.75
CA TRP A 8 -14.45 8.69 21.15
C TRP A 8 -14.66 8.45 22.65
N ASP A 9 -14.88 7.20 23.03
CA ASP A 9 -15.14 6.84 24.45
C ASP A 9 -13.93 7.17 25.33
N ASN A 10 -12.72 6.98 24.80
CA ASN A 10 -11.49 7.30 25.51
C ASN A 10 -10.36 7.64 24.49
N PRO A 11 -9.25 8.29 24.93
CA PRO A 11 -8.14 8.61 24.06
C PRO A 11 -7.45 7.38 23.43
N LEU A 12 -7.49 6.24 24.11
CA LEU A 12 -6.92 4.99 23.63
C LEU A 12 -7.63 4.49 22.37
N GLN A 13 -8.95 4.63 22.33
CA GLN A 13 -9.76 4.27 21.14
C GLN A 13 -9.39 5.10 19.92
N PHE A 14 -9.16 6.40 20.10
CA PHE A 14 -8.66 7.27 19.05
C PHE A 14 -7.26 6.85 18.55
N VAL A 15 -6.34 6.53 19.45
CA VAL A 15 -5.00 6.06 19.08
C VAL A 15 -5.08 4.77 18.29
N PHE A 16 -5.92 3.82 18.69
CA PHE A 16 -6.12 2.59 17.93
C PHE A 16 -6.77 2.82 16.57
N ALA A 17 -7.68 3.78 16.45
CA ALA A 17 -8.26 4.17 15.15
C ALA A 17 -7.17 4.71 14.21
N CYS A 18 -6.30 5.58 14.69
CA CYS A 18 -5.19 6.11 13.91
C CYS A 18 -4.17 5.02 13.53
N ILE A 19 -3.84 4.12 14.44
CA ILE A 19 -2.93 2.99 14.17
C ILE A 19 -3.56 2.05 13.13
N SER A 20 -4.81 1.68 13.29
CA SER A 20 -5.53 0.82 12.36
C SER A 20 -5.61 1.42 10.95
N TYR A 21 -5.73 2.72 10.85
CA TYR A 21 -5.69 3.44 9.58
C TYR A 21 -4.30 3.50 8.97
N ALA A 22 -3.29 3.90 9.74
CA ALA A 22 -1.94 4.11 9.26
C ALA A 22 -1.20 2.80 8.94
N VAL A 23 -1.34 1.80 9.81
CA VAL A 23 -0.75 0.47 9.61
C VAL A 23 -1.63 -0.32 8.65
N GLY A 24 -1.29 -0.26 7.38
CA GLY A 24 -2.02 -0.91 6.31
C GLY A 24 -1.14 -1.86 5.51
N LEU A 25 -1.63 -2.19 4.33
CA LEU A 25 -0.97 -3.14 3.43
C LEU A 25 0.41 -2.64 2.94
N GLY A 26 0.60 -1.33 2.82
CA GLY A 26 1.88 -0.75 2.43
C GLY A 26 3.03 -1.06 3.39
N ASN A 27 2.76 -1.25 4.67
CA ASN A 27 3.75 -1.64 5.67
C ASN A 27 4.23 -3.08 5.50
N VAL A 28 3.39 -3.94 4.95
CA VAL A 28 3.67 -5.37 4.77
C VAL A 28 4.36 -5.66 3.44
N TRP A 29 3.99 -4.99 2.35
CA TRP A 29 4.55 -5.31 1.02
C TRP A 29 5.45 -4.23 0.42
N ARG A 30 5.15 -2.93 0.58
CA ARG A 30 5.93 -1.89 -0.06
C ARG A 30 7.23 -1.57 0.68
N PHE A 31 7.16 -1.48 1.99
CA PHE A 31 8.35 -1.16 2.78
C PHE A 31 9.44 -2.24 2.67
N PRO A 32 9.16 -3.55 2.75
CA PRO A 32 10.16 -4.58 2.51
C PRO A 32 10.79 -4.51 1.12
N TYR A 33 10.00 -4.23 0.10
CA TYR A 33 10.48 -4.03 -1.26
C TYR A 33 11.47 -2.88 -1.36
N LEU A 34 11.16 -1.74 -0.76
CA LEU A 34 12.06 -0.58 -0.75
C LEU A 34 13.35 -0.86 0.03
N CYS A 35 13.27 -1.56 1.16
CA CYS A 35 14.45 -2.02 1.88
C CYS A 35 15.35 -2.89 1.01
N GLN A 36 14.80 -3.83 0.29
CA GLN A 36 15.55 -4.70 -0.61
C GLN A 36 16.22 -3.91 -1.75
N LEU A 37 15.50 -2.97 -2.33
CA LEU A 37 15.96 -2.20 -3.49
C LEU A 37 17.05 -1.19 -3.13
N TYR A 38 16.98 -0.56 -1.95
CA TYR A 38 17.83 0.57 -1.57
C TYR A 38 18.86 0.25 -0.48
N GLY A 39 19.36 -0.95 -0.45
CA GLY A 39 20.52 -1.29 0.38
C GLY A 39 20.20 -1.88 1.75
N GLY A 40 18.99 -2.39 1.96
CA GLY A 40 18.63 -3.09 3.19
C GLY A 40 18.69 -2.21 4.43
N GLY A 41 19.60 -2.49 5.33
CA GLY A 41 19.75 -1.74 6.58
C GLY A 41 20.09 -0.25 6.40
N SER A 42 20.75 0.12 5.30
CA SER A 42 21.06 1.53 5.03
C SER A 42 19.83 2.36 4.65
N PHE A 43 18.79 1.76 4.09
CA PHE A 43 17.52 2.45 3.81
C PHE A 43 16.83 2.93 5.10
N LEU A 44 17.05 2.27 6.22
CA LEU A 44 16.47 2.67 7.51
C LEU A 44 16.94 4.05 7.98
N ILE A 45 18.13 4.48 7.60
CA ILE A 45 18.67 5.79 8.00
C ILE A 45 17.88 6.93 7.35
N PRO A 46 17.73 7.01 6.01
CA PRO A 46 16.85 7.99 5.37
C PRO A 46 15.40 7.89 5.86
N TYR A 47 14.90 6.69 6.04
CA TYR A 47 13.53 6.45 6.49
C TYR A 47 13.26 7.05 7.87
N LEU A 48 14.12 6.83 8.85
CA LEU A 48 13.99 7.38 10.20
C LEU A 48 14.19 8.90 10.23
N ILE A 49 15.11 9.42 9.44
CA ILE A 49 15.31 10.87 9.30
C ILE A 49 14.06 11.52 8.74
N MET A 50 13.48 10.97 7.67
CA MET A 50 12.26 11.50 7.07
C MET A 50 11.05 11.35 7.98
N LEU A 51 11.00 10.31 8.82
CA LEU A 51 9.98 10.18 9.85
C LEU A 51 10.00 11.38 10.81
N VAL A 52 11.17 11.74 11.29
CA VAL A 52 11.33 12.85 12.28
C VAL A 52 11.12 14.21 11.62
N VAL A 53 11.55 14.39 10.38
CA VAL A 53 11.53 15.69 9.69
C VAL A 53 10.20 15.97 8.99
N GLU A 54 9.57 14.96 8.43
CA GLU A 54 8.36 15.09 7.61
C GLU A 54 7.13 14.44 8.25
N GLY A 55 7.24 13.16 8.62
CA GLY A 55 6.09 12.37 9.05
C GLY A 55 5.45 12.84 10.35
N MET A 56 6.22 12.95 11.42
CA MET A 56 5.71 13.40 12.72
C MET A 56 5.15 14.82 12.67
N PRO A 57 5.85 15.81 12.09
CA PRO A 57 5.33 17.17 12.03
C PRO A 57 4.01 17.29 11.28
N LEU A 58 3.89 16.66 10.13
CA LEU A 58 2.68 16.71 9.32
C LEU A 58 1.52 15.96 9.96
N LEU A 59 1.79 14.82 10.59
CA LEU A 59 0.77 14.08 11.34
C LEU A 59 0.24 14.91 12.52
N TYR A 60 1.13 15.53 13.27
CA TYR A 60 0.76 16.42 14.37
C TYR A 60 -0.06 17.61 13.88
N LEU A 61 0.31 18.21 12.76
CA LEU A 61 -0.43 19.32 12.15
C LEU A 61 -1.87 18.91 11.81
N GLU A 62 -2.06 17.78 11.15
CA GLU A 62 -3.40 17.30 10.77
C GLU A 62 -4.26 16.92 11.98
N LEU A 63 -3.69 16.24 12.97
CA LEU A 63 -4.40 15.92 14.21
C LEU A 63 -4.78 17.18 14.99
N ALA A 64 -3.90 18.15 15.06
CA ALA A 64 -4.16 19.41 15.73
C ALA A 64 -5.27 20.22 15.05
N VAL A 65 -5.25 20.30 13.72
CA VAL A 65 -6.32 20.96 12.94
C VAL A 65 -7.67 20.30 13.16
N GLY A 66 -7.74 18.97 13.07
CA GLY A 66 -8.98 18.24 13.29
C GLY A 66 -9.54 18.42 14.69
N GLN A 67 -8.68 18.35 15.70
CA GLN A 67 -9.09 18.53 17.10
C GLN A 67 -9.52 19.97 17.41
N ARG A 68 -8.81 20.96 16.87
CA ARG A 68 -9.12 22.38 17.10
C ARG A 68 -10.42 22.80 16.42
N MET A 69 -10.63 22.40 15.18
CA MET A 69 -11.77 22.83 14.39
C MET A 69 -13.05 22.02 14.66
N GLN A 70 -12.91 20.79 15.17
CA GLN A 70 -14.05 19.88 15.47
C GLN A 70 -14.97 19.66 14.27
N GLN A 71 -14.39 19.63 13.06
CA GLN A 71 -15.10 19.44 11.79
C GLN A 71 -14.29 18.52 10.88
N GLY A 72 -14.93 17.97 9.85
CA GLY A 72 -14.26 17.25 8.78
C GLY A 72 -13.36 18.17 7.93
N SER A 73 -12.68 17.62 6.94
CA SER A 73 -11.70 18.35 6.14
C SER A 73 -12.28 19.60 5.46
N ILE A 74 -13.46 19.50 4.86
CA ILE A 74 -14.08 20.65 4.17
C ILE A 74 -14.41 21.78 5.17
N GLY A 75 -15.05 21.45 6.28
CA GLY A 75 -15.42 22.42 7.30
C GLY A 75 -14.22 23.06 8.00
N SER A 76 -13.18 22.28 8.30
CA SER A 76 -11.96 22.75 8.95
C SER A 76 -11.24 23.80 8.10
N TRP A 77 -11.02 23.52 6.83
CA TRP A 77 -10.34 24.46 5.94
C TRP A 77 -11.19 25.68 5.58
N ARG A 78 -12.50 25.51 5.48
CA ARG A 78 -13.42 26.64 5.30
C ARG A 78 -13.39 27.60 6.49
N THR A 79 -13.25 27.10 7.70
CA THR A 79 -13.15 27.90 8.92
C THR A 79 -11.87 28.73 8.96
N ILE A 80 -10.77 28.21 8.43
CA ILE A 80 -9.51 28.94 8.31
C ILE A 80 -9.64 30.05 7.28
N SER A 81 -10.11 29.72 6.08
CA SER A 81 -10.42 30.69 5.03
C SER A 81 -11.47 30.10 4.08
N PRO A 82 -12.50 30.88 3.68
CA PRO A 82 -13.49 30.40 2.70
C PRO A 82 -12.86 29.95 1.38
N TYR A 83 -11.74 30.56 0.97
CA TYR A 83 -11.01 30.20 -0.26
C TYR A 83 -10.35 28.82 -0.18
N LEU A 84 -10.14 28.27 1.01
CA LEU A 84 -9.53 26.96 1.24
C LEU A 84 -10.53 25.80 1.28
N SER A 85 -11.82 26.04 1.07
CA SER A 85 -12.82 24.96 1.01
C SER A 85 -12.50 23.93 -0.08
N GLY A 86 -11.88 24.36 -1.18
CA GLY A 86 -11.42 23.48 -2.25
C GLY A 86 -10.35 22.47 -1.81
N VAL A 87 -9.54 22.78 -0.81
CA VAL A 87 -8.56 21.84 -0.24
C VAL A 87 -9.27 20.66 0.41
N GLY A 88 -10.29 20.93 1.21
CA GLY A 88 -11.12 19.90 1.81
C GLY A 88 -11.87 19.05 0.78
N VAL A 89 -12.40 19.66 -0.26
CA VAL A 89 -13.05 18.95 -1.38
C VAL A 89 -12.04 18.07 -2.12
N ALA A 90 -10.84 18.54 -2.37
CA ALA A 90 -9.78 17.74 -2.99
C ALA A 90 -9.42 16.52 -2.13
N SER A 91 -9.32 16.66 -0.81
CA SER A 91 -9.10 15.54 0.11
C SER A 91 -10.22 14.49 0.03
N VAL A 92 -11.48 14.93 -0.02
CA VAL A 92 -12.63 14.03 -0.17
C VAL A 92 -12.61 13.29 -1.51
N VAL A 93 -12.29 13.99 -2.60
CA VAL A 93 -12.20 13.38 -3.95
C VAL A 93 -11.10 12.33 -4.01
N VAL A 94 -9.93 12.62 -3.47
CA VAL A 94 -8.81 11.65 -3.42
C VAL A 94 -9.16 10.45 -2.55
N SER A 95 -9.80 10.66 -1.41
CA SER A 95 -10.26 9.57 -0.54
C SER A 95 -11.31 8.71 -1.21
N PHE A 96 -12.20 9.31 -2.01
CA PHE A 96 -13.18 8.58 -2.81
C PHE A 96 -12.50 7.70 -3.86
N PHE A 97 -11.52 8.21 -4.59
CA PHE A 97 -10.73 7.42 -5.53
C PHE A 97 -9.99 6.27 -4.86
N LEU A 98 -9.36 6.53 -3.72
CA LEU A 98 -8.70 5.49 -2.95
C LEU A 98 -9.69 4.39 -2.51
N SER A 99 -10.87 4.76 -2.04
CA SER A 99 -11.89 3.82 -1.62
C SER A 99 -12.40 2.94 -2.76
N MET A 100 -12.46 3.47 -3.98
CA MET A 100 -12.89 2.70 -5.16
C MET A 100 -12.01 1.48 -5.40
N TYR A 101 -10.69 1.65 -5.38
CA TYR A 101 -9.78 0.57 -5.75
C TYR A 101 -9.20 -0.19 -4.55
N TYR A 102 -9.02 0.47 -3.41
CA TYR A 102 -8.36 -0.15 -2.26
C TYR A 102 -9.15 -1.34 -1.70
N ASN A 103 -10.46 -1.23 -1.68
CA ASN A 103 -11.31 -2.32 -1.18
C ASN A 103 -11.33 -3.56 -2.10
N VAL A 104 -10.90 -3.41 -3.35
CA VAL A 104 -10.69 -4.55 -4.25
C VAL A 104 -9.59 -5.48 -3.74
N VAL A 105 -8.58 -4.93 -3.08
CA VAL A 105 -7.54 -5.74 -2.41
C VAL A 105 -8.16 -6.60 -1.30
N ASN A 106 -9.10 -6.06 -0.55
CA ASN A 106 -9.87 -6.85 0.43
C ASN A 106 -10.71 -7.94 -0.24
N ALA A 107 -11.28 -7.67 -1.41
CA ALA A 107 -12.00 -8.69 -2.20
C ALA A 107 -11.06 -9.83 -2.61
N TRP A 108 -9.86 -9.54 -3.07
CA TRP A 108 -8.84 -10.55 -3.36
C TRP A 108 -8.43 -11.31 -2.10
N GLY A 109 -8.31 -10.63 -0.98
CA GLY A 109 -8.04 -11.25 0.32
C GLY A 109 -9.13 -12.24 0.72
N PHE A 110 -10.41 -11.92 0.53
CA PHE A 110 -11.53 -12.84 0.75
C PHE A 110 -11.49 -14.04 -0.20
N TRP A 111 -11.19 -13.81 -1.46
CA TRP A 111 -11.03 -14.89 -2.44
C TRP A 111 -9.98 -15.90 -2.00
N TYR A 112 -8.79 -15.42 -1.65
CA TYR A 112 -7.71 -16.27 -1.18
C TYR A 112 -8.04 -16.95 0.15
N LEU A 113 -8.69 -16.25 1.07
CA LEU A 113 -9.11 -16.83 2.36
C LEU A 113 -10.07 -17.99 2.16
N PHE A 114 -11.09 -17.84 1.31
CA PHE A 114 -12.05 -18.91 1.04
C PHE A 114 -11.39 -20.11 0.35
N HIS A 115 -10.42 -19.89 -0.51
CA HIS A 115 -9.65 -20.97 -1.16
C HIS A 115 -8.59 -21.59 -0.24
N SER A 116 -8.26 -20.98 0.88
CA SER A 116 -7.29 -21.52 1.85
C SER A 116 -7.79 -22.73 2.63
N PHE A 117 -9.08 -22.99 2.62
CA PHE A 117 -9.69 -24.13 3.31
C PHE A 117 -9.64 -25.45 2.51
N GLN A 118 -9.08 -25.43 1.32
CA GLN A 118 -8.95 -26.60 0.45
C GLN A 118 -7.66 -27.37 0.76
N ASN A 119 -7.69 -28.67 0.57
CA ASN A 119 -6.51 -29.51 0.71
C ASN A 119 -6.34 -30.42 -0.54
N PRO A 120 -5.25 -30.29 -1.33
CA PRO A 120 -4.16 -29.33 -1.20
C PRO A 120 -4.60 -27.89 -1.56
N LEU A 121 -3.78 -26.90 -1.22
CA LEU A 121 -4.05 -25.53 -1.59
C LEU A 121 -4.14 -25.36 -3.13
N PRO A 122 -5.08 -24.58 -3.67
CA PRO A 122 -5.29 -24.48 -5.12
C PRO A 122 -4.07 -23.98 -5.90
N TRP A 123 -3.20 -23.20 -5.27
CA TRP A 123 -1.98 -22.66 -5.87
C TRP A 123 -0.73 -23.49 -5.64
N SER A 124 -0.85 -24.67 -5.02
CA SER A 124 0.30 -25.51 -4.68
C SER A 124 0.88 -26.27 -5.87
N VAL A 125 0.03 -26.64 -6.82
CA VAL A 125 0.42 -27.37 -8.03
C VAL A 125 -0.32 -26.82 -9.24
N CYS A 126 0.28 -26.98 -10.44
CA CYS A 126 -0.38 -26.62 -11.68
C CYS A 126 -1.58 -27.55 -11.97
N PRO A 127 -2.67 -27.04 -12.55
CA PRO A 127 -3.78 -27.87 -13.02
C PRO A 127 -3.36 -28.72 -14.23
N LEU A 128 -4.04 -29.83 -14.43
CA LEU A 128 -3.86 -30.65 -15.60
C LEU A 128 -4.42 -29.94 -16.86
N ASN A 129 -3.81 -30.21 -18.02
CA ASN A 129 -4.33 -29.72 -19.28
C ASN A 129 -5.68 -30.42 -19.64
N SER A 130 -6.35 -29.94 -20.68
CA SER A 130 -7.64 -30.47 -21.13
C SER A 130 -7.61 -31.95 -21.47
N ASN A 131 -6.48 -32.46 -21.94
CA ASN A 131 -6.30 -33.86 -22.34
C ASN A 131 -5.83 -34.75 -21.20
N ARG A 132 -5.56 -34.18 -20.02
CA ARG A 132 -5.01 -34.89 -18.82
C ARG A 132 -3.71 -35.64 -19.10
N THR A 133 -2.94 -35.22 -20.08
CA THR A 133 -1.64 -35.83 -20.46
C THR A 133 -0.45 -35.20 -19.74
N GLY A 134 -0.65 -34.06 -19.10
CA GLY A 134 0.36 -33.30 -18.38
C GLY A 134 -0.25 -32.06 -17.73
N TYR A 135 0.60 -31.18 -17.22
CA TYR A 135 0.17 -29.92 -16.65
C TYR A 135 -0.15 -28.90 -17.76
N ASP A 136 -0.91 -27.86 -17.41
CA ASP A 136 -1.20 -26.75 -18.28
C ASP A 136 0.10 -26.04 -18.72
N GLU A 137 0.26 -25.82 -20.01
CA GLU A 137 1.50 -25.23 -20.58
C GLU A 137 1.78 -23.83 -20.07
N GLU A 138 0.75 -23.00 -19.93
CA GLU A 138 0.86 -21.64 -19.41
C GLU A 138 1.30 -21.67 -17.93
N CYS A 139 0.76 -22.58 -17.14
CA CYS A 139 1.14 -22.76 -15.75
C CYS A 139 2.58 -23.24 -15.60
N GLU A 140 3.03 -24.16 -16.44
CA GLU A 140 4.43 -24.62 -16.43
C GLU A 140 5.41 -23.52 -16.87
N ALA A 141 5.02 -22.67 -17.83
CA ALA A 141 5.83 -21.54 -18.28
C ALA A 141 5.98 -20.45 -17.20
N ALA A 142 4.93 -20.26 -16.41
CA ALA A 142 4.93 -19.33 -15.28
C ALA A 142 5.34 -20.06 -13.97
N SER A 143 4.46 -20.06 -13.00
CA SER A 143 4.54 -20.89 -11.79
C SER A 143 3.11 -21.17 -11.32
N SER A 144 2.92 -22.15 -10.47
CA SER A 144 1.57 -22.46 -9.96
C SER A 144 0.93 -21.29 -9.23
N THR A 145 1.70 -20.52 -8.48
CA THR A 145 1.22 -19.34 -7.74
C THR A 145 0.93 -18.16 -8.65
N GLN A 146 1.78 -17.86 -9.63
CA GLN A 146 1.53 -16.84 -10.63
C GLN A 146 0.34 -17.18 -11.52
N TYR A 147 0.23 -18.43 -11.97
CA TYR A 147 -0.90 -18.88 -12.77
C TYR A 147 -2.21 -18.75 -12.00
N PHE A 148 -2.24 -19.15 -10.72
CA PHE A 148 -3.41 -18.99 -9.87
C PHE A 148 -3.81 -17.52 -9.73
N TRP A 149 -2.86 -16.63 -9.50
CA TRP A 149 -3.12 -15.20 -9.40
C TRP A 149 -3.66 -14.61 -10.71
N TYR A 150 -2.92 -14.77 -11.79
CA TYR A 150 -3.27 -14.11 -13.05
C TYR A 150 -4.46 -14.76 -13.77
N ARG A 151 -4.57 -16.06 -13.76
CA ARG A 151 -5.57 -16.77 -14.57
C ARG A 151 -6.77 -17.31 -13.79
N LYS A 152 -6.62 -17.68 -12.54
CA LYS A 152 -7.72 -18.19 -11.71
C LYS A 152 -8.39 -17.09 -10.90
N THR A 153 -7.61 -16.21 -10.29
CA THR A 153 -8.14 -15.09 -9.49
C THR A 153 -8.59 -13.94 -10.36
N LEU A 154 -7.71 -13.41 -11.20
CA LEU A 154 -7.99 -12.24 -12.03
C LEU A 154 -8.61 -12.59 -13.38
N ASN A 155 -8.34 -13.77 -13.93
CA ASN A 155 -8.65 -14.15 -15.30
C ASN A 155 -8.26 -13.04 -16.29
N ILE A 156 -7.01 -12.59 -16.18
CA ILE A 156 -6.51 -11.36 -16.80
C ILE A 156 -6.56 -11.42 -18.32
N SER A 157 -6.98 -10.32 -18.95
CA SER A 157 -6.98 -10.19 -20.41
C SER A 157 -5.56 -9.87 -20.93
N PRO A 158 -5.27 -10.13 -22.22
CA PRO A 158 -3.94 -9.84 -22.79
C PRO A 158 -3.57 -8.36 -22.83
N SER A 159 -4.55 -7.46 -22.82
CA SER A 159 -4.34 -6.02 -22.85
C SER A 159 -5.49 -5.26 -22.18
N ILE A 160 -5.23 -4.01 -21.82
CA ILE A 160 -6.24 -3.11 -21.24
C ILE A 160 -7.38 -2.81 -22.24
N GLN A 161 -7.13 -2.94 -23.55
CA GLN A 161 -8.12 -2.72 -24.60
C GLN A 161 -9.20 -3.80 -24.64
N GLU A 162 -8.88 -4.99 -24.17
CA GLU A 162 -9.82 -6.11 -24.05
C GLU A 162 -10.39 -6.14 -22.64
N SER A 163 -11.52 -5.47 -22.42
CA SER A 163 -12.11 -5.35 -21.09
C SER A 163 -12.66 -6.67 -20.53
N GLY A 164 -13.11 -7.57 -21.39
CA GLY A 164 -13.70 -8.85 -20.99
C GLY A 164 -14.98 -8.73 -20.18
N ALA A 165 -15.38 -9.81 -19.54
CA ALA A 165 -16.55 -9.89 -18.66
C ALA A 165 -16.19 -9.66 -17.19
N VAL A 166 -17.17 -9.26 -16.39
CA VAL A 166 -17.03 -9.18 -14.93
C VAL A 166 -16.88 -10.58 -14.35
N GLN A 167 -15.87 -10.75 -13.50
CA GLN A 167 -15.66 -11.99 -12.74
C GLN A 167 -16.65 -12.00 -11.57
N TRP A 168 -17.72 -12.75 -11.69
CA TRP A 168 -18.81 -12.73 -10.71
C TRP A 168 -18.38 -13.14 -9.31
N GLU A 169 -17.40 -14.03 -9.17
CA GLU A 169 -16.86 -14.46 -7.88
C GLU A 169 -16.13 -13.32 -7.18
N LEU A 170 -15.27 -12.59 -7.90
CA LEU A 170 -14.62 -11.38 -7.37
C LEU A 170 -15.63 -10.27 -7.07
N ALA A 171 -16.66 -10.12 -7.89
CA ALA A 171 -17.74 -9.17 -7.64
C ALA A 171 -18.47 -9.47 -6.33
N LEU A 172 -18.77 -10.74 -6.05
CA LEU A 172 -19.35 -11.15 -4.76
C LEU A 172 -18.40 -10.89 -3.59
N CYS A 173 -17.11 -11.15 -3.74
CA CYS A 173 -16.11 -10.83 -2.74
C CYS A 173 -16.02 -9.31 -2.47
N LEU A 174 -16.12 -8.49 -3.50
CA LEU A 174 -16.13 -7.03 -3.38
C LEU A 174 -17.40 -6.54 -2.65
N ILE A 175 -18.55 -7.10 -2.97
CA ILE A 175 -19.81 -6.81 -2.26
C ILE A 175 -19.67 -7.18 -0.78
N LEU A 176 -19.10 -8.34 -0.48
CA LEU A 176 -18.84 -8.76 0.90
C LEU A 176 -17.89 -7.80 1.62
N ALA A 177 -16.82 -7.37 0.96
CA ALA A 177 -15.86 -6.41 1.53
C ALA A 177 -16.54 -5.07 1.87
N TRP A 178 -17.37 -4.54 0.98
CA TRP A 178 -18.12 -3.32 1.24
C TRP A 178 -19.19 -3.50 2.31
N LEU A 179 -19.83 -4.65 2.38
CA LEU A 179 -20.77 -4.96 3.46
C LEU A 179 -20.07 -4.97 4.82
N MET A 180 -18.89 -5.56 4.92
CA MET A 180 -18.08 -5.56 6.14
C MET A 180 -17.72 -4.15 6.57
N VAL A 181 -17.26 -3.32 5.64
CA VAL A 181 -16.95 -1.91 5.93
C VAL A 181 -18.19 -1.16 6.39
N TYR A 182 -19.32 -1.34 5.72
CA TYR A 182 -20.58 -0.71 6.09
C TYR A 182 -21.02 -1.09 7.51
N LEU A 183 -20.96 -2.36 7.87
CA LEU A 183 -21.31 -2.82 9.22
C LEU A 183 -20.38 -2.22 10.28
N CYS A 184 -19.10 -2.05 9.96
CA CYS A 184 -18.14 -1.43 10.88
C CYS A 184 -18.42 0.05 11.13
N ILE A 185 -18.97 0.76 10.16
CA ILE A 185 -19.23 2.21 10.25
C ILE A 185 -20.69 2.57 10.52
N LEU A 186 -21.57 1.58 10.66
CA LEU A 186 -23.03 1.75 10.71
C LEU A 186 -23.47 2.79 11.74
N ARG A 187 -22.89 2.78 12.92
CA ARG A 187 -23.20 3.71 14.02
C ARG A 187 -22.16 4.81 14.23
N GLY A 188 -21.33 5.08 13.22
CA GLY A 188 -20.27 6.07 13.30
C GLY A 188 -19.17 5.67 14.30
N THR A 189 -18.76 6.60 15.17
CA THR A 189 -17.68 6.35 16.15
C THR A 189 -18.01 5.26 17.17
N GLU A 190 -19.25 4.99 17.44
CA GLU A 190 -19.64 3.94 18.38
C GLU A 190 -19.25 2.55 17.88
N SER A 191 -19.61 2.20 16.65
CA SER A 191 -19.25 0.91 16.07
C SER A 191 -17.80 0.86 15.61
N THR A 192 -17.31 1.91 14.97
CA THR A 192 -15.92 2.03 14.55
C THR A 192 -14.97 1.92 15.73
N GLY A 193 -15.25 2.59 16.82
CA GLY A 193 -14.42 2.57 18.01
C GLY A 193 -14.28 1.19 18.67
N LYS A 194 -15.26 0.33 18.55
CA LYS A 194 -15.18 -1.06 19.02
C LYS A 194 -14.39 -1.94 18.07
N VAL A 195 -14.57 -1.75 16.77
CA VAL A 195 -13.92 -2.56 15.72
C VAL A 195 -12.42 -2.25 15.65
N VAL A 196 -11.99 -1.01 15.87
CA VAL A 196 -10.57 -0.64 15.75
C VAL A 196 -9.67 -1.33 16.78
N TYR A 197 -10.17 -1.73 17.94
CA TYR A 197 -9.40 -2.56 18.87
C TYR A 197 -8.98 -3.88 18.21
N PHE A 198 -9.90 -4.51 17.53
CA PHE A 198 -9.69 -5.79 16.87
C PHE A 198 -8.81 -5.64 15.62
N THR A 199 -9.13 -4.69 14.74
CA THR A 199 -8.40 -4.47 13.48
C THR A 199 -6.98 -3.96 13.70
N ALA A 200 -6.72 -3.24 14.79
CA ALA A 200 -5.38 -2.77 15.13
C ALA A 200 -4.52 -3.86 15.78
N LEU A 201 -5.08 -4.70 16.63
CA LEU A 201 -4.31 -5.66 17.43
C LEU A 201 -4.10 -7.02 16.78
N LEU A 202 -5.08 -7.52 16.03
CA LEU A 202 -4.99 -8.84 15.41
C LEU A 202 -3.80 -9.00 14.45
N PRO A 203 -3.48 -8.04 13.58
CA PRO A 203 -2.30 -8.14 12.72
C PRO A 203 -0.99 -8.35 13.50
N TYR A 204 -0.83 -7.74 14.66
CA TYR A 204 0.34 -7.94 15.50
C TYR A 204 0.42 -9.35 16.08
N CYS A 205 -0.71 -9.92 16.50
CA CYS A 205 -0.76 -11.30 16.96
C CYS A 205 -0.33 -12.26 15.85
N VAL A 206 -0.84 -12.08 14.65
CA VAL A 206 -0.48 -12.90 13.49
C VAL A 206 0.99 -12.71 13.11
N LEU A 207 1.51 -11.48 13.11
CA LEU A 207 2.91 -11.20 12.81
C LEU A 207 3.86 -11.84 13.84
N ILE A 208 3.51 -11.83 15.12
CA ILE A 208 4.28 -12.50 16.17
C ILE A 208 4.31 -14.02 15.94
N ILE A 209 3.19 -14.63 15.61
CA ILE A 209 3.09 -16.05 15.29
C ILE A 209 3.95 -16.39 14.05
N TYR A 210 3.88 -15.55 13.01
CA TYR A 210 4.70 -15.72 11.80
C TYR A 210 6.18 -15.53 12.07
N LEU A 211 6.57 -14.58 12.93
CA LEU A 211 7.95 -14.41 13.32
C LEU A 211 8.48 -15.66 14.02
N GLY A 212 7.74 -16.19 14.99
CA GLY A 212 8.09 -17.41 15.69
C GLY A 212 8.28 -18.59 14.73
N ARG A 213 7.34 -18.78 13.80
CA ARG A 213 7.45 -19.83 12.78
C ARG A 213 8.55 -19.55 11.77
N GLY A 214 8.66 -18.31 11.29
CA GLY A 214 9.65 -17.90 10.29
C GLY A 214 11.08 -18.13 10.76
N LEU A 215 11.39 -17.84 12.01
CA LEU A 215 12.72 -18.05 12.58
C LEU A 215 13.08 -19.53 12.73
N THR A 216 12.11 -20.41 12.80
CA THR A 216 12.34 -21.87 12.86
C THR A 216 12.45 -22.54 11.48
N LEU A 217 12.09 -21.82 10.41
CA LEU A 217 12.18 -22.33 9.06
C LEU A 217 13.64 -22.37 8.57
N ARG A 218 13.94 -23.38 7.75
CA ARG A 218 15.26 -23.52 7.14
C ARG A 218 15.52 -22.39 6.14
N GLY A 219 16.64 -21.72 6.29
CA GLY A 219 17.03 -20.62 5.40
C GLY A 219 16.48 -19.23 5.80
N ALA A 220 15.72 -19.11 6.88
CA ALA A 220 15.26 -17.83 7.39
C ALA A 220 16.41 -16.86 7.69
N THR A 221 17.51 -17.37 8.25
CA THR A 221 18.73 -16.59 8.52
C THR A 221 19.35 -16.02 7.27
N ASN A 222 19.29 -16.70 6.13
CA ASN A 222 19.78 -16.19 4.85
C ASN A 222 19.00 -14.94 4.42
N GLY A 223 17.69 -14.94 4.57
CA GLY A 223 16.85 -13.77 4.29
C GLY A 223 17.13 -12.59 5.23
N LEU A 224 17.30 -12.85 6.53
CA LEU A 224 17.63 -11.80 7.50
C LEU A 224 19.02 -11.21 7.25
N ILE A 225 20.01 -12.02 6.95
CA ILE A 225 21.35 -11.55 6.56
C ILE A 225 21.24 -10.70 5.29
N TYR A 226 20.48 -11.14 4.30
CA TYR A 226 20.27 -10.38 3.07
C TYR A 226 19.60 -9.03 3.31
N MET A 227 18.65 -8.93 4.23
CA MET A 227 18.02 -7.66 4.59
C MET A 227 19.03 -6.60 5.04
N PHE A 228 20.02 -7.00 5.86
CA PHE A 228 21.01 -6.07 6.41
C PHE A 228 22.28 -5.96 5.56
N THR A 229 22.64 -7.00 4.82
CA THR A 229 23.85 -7.08 4.00
C THR A 229 23.54 -7.62 2.60
N PRO A 230 22.79 -6.88 1.75
CA PRO A 230 22.54 -7.30 0.38
C PRO A 230 23.85 -7.37 -0.42
N LYS A 231 23.91 -8.16 -1.51
CA LYS A 231 25.10 -8.37 -2.36
C LYS A 231 26.19 -9.31 -1.80
N GLY A 232 25.91 -10.09 -0.78
CA GLY A 232 26.69 -11.27 -0.40
C GLY A 232 28.00 -11.02 0.33
N SER A 233 29.01 -10.35 -0.24
CA SER A 233 30.26 -10.09 0.45
C SER A 233 30.21 -8.82 1.31
N SER A 234 30.84 -8.83 2.48
CA SER A 234 30.82 -7.70 3.39
C SER A 234 31.35 -6.40 2.78
N ALA A 235 32.42 -6.47 2.01
CA ALA A 235 33.00 -5.30 1.34
C ALA A 235 32.11 -4.76 0.22
N LEU A 236 31.54 -5.63 -0.60
CA LEU A 236 30.63 -5.27 -1.68
C LEU A 236 29.31 -4.73 -1.13
N SER A 237 28.80 -5.33 -0.08
CA SER A 237 27.59 -4.88 0.61
C SER A 237 27.77 -3.50 1.23
N LEU A 238 28.88 -3.25 1.91
CA LEU A 238 29.18 -1.94 2.50
C LEU A 238 29.29 -0.86 1.42
N ARG A 239 29.96 -1.14 0.33
CA ARG A 239 30.06 -0.21 -0.81
C ARG A 239 28.70 0.10 -1.40
N PHE A 240 27.87 -0.92 -1.64
CA PHE A 240 26.50 -0.75 -2.13
C PHE A 240 25.65 0.10 -1.19
N GLN A 241 25.72 -0.14 0.11
CA GLN A 241 24.98 0.63 1.11
C GLN A 241 25.42 2.11 1.13
N VAL A 242 26.72 2.40 1.04
CA VAL A 242 27.24 3.77 0.97
C VAL A 242 26.80 4.46 -0.32
N GLU A 243 26.87 3.76 -1.45
CA GLU A 243 26.38 4.28 -2.73
C GLU A 243 24.87 4.61 -2.68
N GLN A 244 24.07 3.75 -2.04
CA GLN A 244 22.64 4.00 -1.88
C GLN A 244 22.34 5.19 -0.96
N LEU A 245 23.12 5.41 0.11
CA LEU A 245 22.98 6.60 0.95
C LEU A 245 23.29 7.89 0.19
N ALA A 246 24.19 7.85 -0.77
CA ALA A 246 24.51 8.99 -1.63
C ALA A 246 23.50 9.20 -2.78
N ASN A 247 22.63 8.23 -3.05
CA ASN A 247 21.65 8.30 -4.12
C ASN A 247 20.43 9.14 -3.72
N PRO A 248 20.11 10.24 -4.42
CA PRO A 248 18.94 11.06 -4.13
C PRO A 248 17.62 10.29 -4.17
N LYS A 249 17.50 9.26 -5.02
CA LYS A 249 16.27 8.44 -5.13
C LYS A 249 15.96 7.68 -3.84
N THR A 250 16.97 7.24 -3.09
CA THR A 250 16.78 6.58 -1.80
C THR A 250 16.07 7.50 -0.81
N TRP A 251 16.50 8.74 -0.70
CA TRP A 251 15.88 9.74 0.17
C TRP A 251 14.47 10.12 -0.27
N ILE A 252 14.25 10.27 -1.58
CA ILE A 252 12.92 10.56 -2.15
C ILE A 252 11.95 9.42 -1.87
N ASN A 253 12.37 8.18 -2.07
CA ASN A 253 11.51 7.03 -1.79
C ASN A 253 11.25 6.84 -0.29
N ALA A 254 12.22 7.15 0.57
CA ALA A 254 12.02 7.15 2.01
C ALA A 254 10.97 8.19 2.44
N ALA A 255 11.09 9.43 1.95
CA ALA A 255 10.12 10.49 2.22
C ALA A 255 8.72 10.14 1.71
N THR A 256 8.62 9.62 0.49
CA THR A 256 7.35 9.19 -0.11
C THR A 256 6.71 8.05 0.69
N GLN A 257 7.48 7.08 1.12
CA GLN A 257 6.98 5.97 1.92
C GLN A 257 6.42 6.44 3.25
N ILE A 258 7.10 7.32 3.95
CA ILE A 258 6.61 7.92 5.21
C ILE A 258 5.31 8.69 4.96
N PHE A 259 5.30 9.52 3.93
CA PHE A 259 4.16 10.37 3.59
C PHE A 259 2.87 9.57 3.34
N PHE A 260 2.95 8.58 2.47
CA PHE A 260 1.78 7.76 2.15
C PHE A 260 1.44 6.73 3.22
N SER A 261 2.42 6.20 3.95
CA SER A 261 2.18 5.25 5.03
C SER A 261 1.38 5.86 6.18
N LEU A 262 1.63 7.12 6.51
CA LEU A 262 0.85 7.84 7.53
C LEU A 262 -0.52 8.33 7.02
N GLY A 263 -0.78 8.25 5.73
CA GLY A 263 -2.05 8.65 5.14
C GLY A 263 -2.33 10.16 5.22
N LEU A 264 -1.30 10.97 5.02
CA LEU A 264 -1.39 12.43 5.08
C LEU A 264 -2.16 12.99 3.87
N GLY A 265 -2.99 13.99 4.08
CA GLY A 265 -3.72 14.69 3.04
C GLY A 265 -5.06 14.09 2.63
N PHE A 266 -5.39 12.90 3.06
CA PHE A 266 -6.68 12.26 2.75
C PHE A 266 -7.86 12.84 3.54
N GLY A 267 -7.61 13.54 4.60
CA GLY A 267 -8.65 14.03 5.51
C GLY A 267 -9.11 13.02 6.56
N SER A 268 -8.60 11.80 6.53
CA SER A 268 -8.95 10.74 7.50
C SER A 268 -8.49 11.08 8.92
N LEU A 269 -7.29 11.60 9.07
CA LEU A 269 -6.72 12.02 10.35
C LEU A 269 -7.44 13.22 10.93
N ILE A 270 -7.80 14.18 10.09
CA ILE A 270 -8.62 15.34 10.48
C ILE A 270 -9.99 14.85 10.95
N ALA A 271 -10.61 13.94 10.23
CA ALA A 271 -11.89 13.35 10.60
C ALA A 271 -11.84 12.63 11.94
N PHE A 272 -10.86 11.78 12.16
CA PHE A 272 -10.70 11.07 13.43
C PHE A 272 -10.39 12.00 14.59
N ALA A 273 -9.51 12.97 14.39
CA ALA A 273 -9.17 13.96 15.41
C ALA A 273 -10.36 14.88 15.75
N SER A 274 -11.26 15.12 14.80
CA SER A 274 -12.45 15.95 15.03
C SER A 274 -13.43 15.37 16.04
N TYR A 275 -13.34 14.08 16.34
CA TYR A 275 -14.14 13.38 17.36
C TYR A 275 -13.44 13.32 18.71
N ASN A 276 -12.28 13.92 18.87
CA ASN A 276 -11.58 14.05 20.16
C ASN A 276 -12.14 15.20 20.99
N LYS A 277 -11.97 15.08 22.29
CA LYS A 277 -12.16 16.21 23.21
C LYS A 277 -11.09 17.28 22.95
N PRO A 278 -11.44 18.59 22.99
CA PRO A 278 -10.45 19.65 22.76
C PRO A 278 -9.24 19.64 23.71
N SER A 279 -9.38 19.05 24.88
CA SER A 279 -8.29 18.94 25.88
C SER A 279 -7.33 17.78 25.64
N ASN A 280 -7.54 16.95 24.59
CA ASN A 280 -6.69 15.80 24.31
C ASN A 280 -5.28 16.21 23.91
N ASP A 281 -4.28 15.43 24.30
CA ASP A 281 -2.87 15.68 23.95
C ASP A 281 -2.54 15.13 22.55
N CYS A 282 -2.83 15.92 21.52
CA CYS A 282 -2.61 15.52 20.13
C CYS A 282 -1.11 15.38 19.77
N GLN A 283 -0.23 16.12 20.42
CA GLN A 283 1.21 16.00 20.18
C GLN A 283 1.73 14.61 20.59
N LYS A 284 1.37 14.16 21.79
CA LYS A 284 1.74 12.85 22.28
C LYS A 284 1.19 11.74 21.37
N HIS A 285 -0.06 11.86 20.94
CA HIS A 285 -0.69 10.87 20.07
C HIS A 285 -0.06 10.85 18.68
N ALA A 286 0.31 12.00 18.12
CA ALA A 286 1.02 12.06 16.84
C ALA A 286 2.38 11.34 16.90
N ILE A 287 3.15 11.59 17.95
CA ILE A 287 4.44 10.93 18.16
C ILE A 287 4.26 9.41 18.31
N ILE A 288 3.31 8.97 19.14
CA ILE A 288 3.04 7.54 19.37
C ILE A 288 2.62 6.84 18.08
N VAL A 289 1.69 7.40 17.33
CA VAL A 289 1.20 6.79 16.08
C VAL A 289 2.30 6.71 15.04
N SER A 290 3.10 7.75 14.87
CA SER A 290 4.24 7.75 13.93
C SER A 290 5.27 6.69 14.27
N LEU A 291 5.65 6.59 15.55
CA LEU A 291 6.64 5.60 16.01
C LEU A 291 6.12 4.17 15.86
N ILE A 292 4.86 3.93 16.21
CA ILE A 292 4.25 2.59 16.06
C ILE A 292 4.16 2.20 14.59
N ASN A 293 3.76 3.11 13.71
CA ASN A 293 3.70 2.84 12.27
C ASN A 293 5.07 2.43 11.71
N SER A 294 6.11 3.17 12.03
CA SER A 294 7.48 2.85 11.55
C SER A 294 8.06 1.60 12.18
N ALA A 295 7.86 1.39 13.48
CA ALA A 295 8.26 0.17 14.16
C ALA A 295 7.55 -1.06 13.58
N THR A 296 6.28 -0.94 13.22
CA THR A 296 5.51 -2.01 12.57
C THR A 296 6.04 -2.31 11.17
N SER A 297 6.41 -1.30 10.39
CA SER A 297 7.03 -1.50 9.08
C SER A 297 8.33 -2.29 9.18
N ILE A 298 9.18 -1.96 10.14
CA ILE A 298 10.45 -2.67 10.38
C ILE A 298 10.19 -4.11 10.84
N PHE A 299 9.27 -4.30 11.77
CA PHE A 299 8.88 -5.62 12.26
C PHE A 299 8.31 -6.51 11.15
N ALA A 300 7.39 -5.98 10.35
CA ALA A 300 6.83 -6.68 9.19
C ALA A 300 7.92 -7.02 8.16
N SER A 301 8.92 -6.17 7.97
CA SER A 301 10.06 -6.45 7.11
C SER A 301 10.91 -7.61 7.63
N ILE A 302 11.17 -7.69 8.92
CA ILE A 302 11.90 -8.80 9.52
C ILE A 302 11.15 -10.12 9.27
N VAL A 303 9.85 -10.14 9.49
CA VAL A 303 9.00 -11.33 9.22
C VAL A 303 9.04 -11.68 7.75
N THR A 304 8.87 -10.71 6.87
CA THR A 304 8.85 -10.89 5.42
C THR A 304 10.17 -11.44 4.89
N PHE A 305 11.30 -10.90 5.34
CA PHE A 305 12.61 -11.39 4.91
C PHE A 305 12.95 -12.78 5.46
N SER A 306 12.45 -13.14 6.65
CA SER A 306 12.52 -14.51 7.16
C SER A 306 11.80 -15.49 6.24
N ILE A 307 10.60 -15.15 5.80
CA ILE A 307 9.80 -15.95 4.88
C ILE A 307 10.45 -16.00 3.49
N TYR A 308 11.03 -14.90 3.01
CA TYR A 308 11.74 -14.88 1.72
C TYR A 308 13.01 -15.72 1.75
N GLY A 309 13.74 -15.69 2.84
CA GLY A 309 14.90 -16.55 3.04
C GLY A 309 14.53 -18.03 2.96
N PHE A 310 13.45 -18.42 3.60
CA PHE A 310 12.89 -19.76 3.48
C PHE A 310 12.51 -20.10 2.04
N LYS A 311 11.75 -19.25 1.37
CA LYS A 311 11.35 -19.45 -0.03
C LYS A 311 12.57 -19.57 -0.96
N ALA A 312 13.52 -18.63 -0.86
CA ALA A 312 14.72 -18.63 -1.70
C ALA A 312 15.58 -19.87 -1.47
N THR A 313 15.77 -20.30 -0.23
CA THR A 313 16.51 -21.51 0.11
C THR A 313 15.81 -22.76 -0.42
N PHE A 314 14.50 -22.83 -0.27
CA PHE A 314 13.71 -23.96 -0.80
C PHE A 314 13.80 -24.05 -2.32
N ASN A 315 13.66 -22.94 -3.03
CA ASN A 315 13.75 -22.91 -4.49
C ASN A 315 15.17 -23.24 -4.98
N TYR A 316 16.20 -22.75 -4.28
CA TYR A 316 17.59 -23.08 -4.59
C TYR A 316 17.88 -24.56 -4.45
N GLU A 317 17.47 -25.17 -3.34
CA GLU A 317 17.65 -26.60 -3.11
C GLU A 317 16.87 -27.45 -4.11
N SER A 318 15.62 -27.06 -4.43
CA SER A 318 14.83 -27.75 -5.46
C SER A 318 15.46 -27.65 -6.85
N CYS A 319 16.06 -26.50 -7.18
CA CYS A 319 16.80 -26.33 -8.44
C CYS A 319 18.02 -27.26 -8.49
N LEU A 320 18.82 -27.33 -7.42
CA LEU A 320 19.97 -28.24 -7.32
C LEU A 320 19.56 -29.69 -7.47
N ASP A 321 18.47 -30.12 -6.81
CA ASP A 321 17.97 -31.49 -6.90
C ASP A 321 17.54 -31.85 -8.32
N LYS A 322 16.90 -30.93 -9.03
CA LYS A 322 16.52 -31.13 -10.44
C LYS A 322 17.73 -31.24 -11.36
N VAL A 323 18.77 -30.41 -11.15
CA VAL A 323 20.01 -30.47 -11.93
C VAL A 323 20.76 -31.76 -11.66
N ILE A 324 20.86 -32.18 -10.40
CA ILE A 324 21.49 -33.44 -9.99
C ILE A 324 20.76 -34.62 -10.64
N LEU A 325 19.43 -34.64 -10.60
CA LEU A 325 18.62 -35.70 -11.21
C LEU A 325 18.80 -35.73 -12.74
N LEU A 326 18.80 -34.55 -13.39
CA LEU A 326 19.01 -34.44 -14.83
C LEU A 326 20.37 -35.02 -15.24
N LEU A 327 21.45 -34.63 -14.56
CA LEU A 327 22.79 -35.11 -14.86
C LEU A 327 22.95 -36.62 -14.55
N THR A 328 22.40 -37.07 -13.43
CA THR A 328 22.42 -38.50 -13.06
C THR A 328 21.73 -39.34 -14.13
N ASN A 329 20.56 -38.93 -14.59
CA ASN A 329 19.81 -39.70 -15.61
C ASN A 329 20.44 -39.56 -17.01
N SER A 330 20.99 -38.41 -17.36
CA SER A 330 21.56 -38.17 -18.69
C SER A 330 22.89 -38.89 -18.90
N PHE A 331 23.69 -39.04 -17.84
CA PHE A 331 25.01 -39.65 -17.90
C PHE A 331 25.08 -41.01 -17.20
N ASP A 332 23.94 -41.60 -16.79
CA ASP A 332 23.84 -42.89 -16.10
C ASP A 332 24.81 -43.03 -14.91
N LEU A 333 24.85 -41.98 -14.08
CA LEU A 333 25.67 -41.95 -12.88
C LEU A 333 25.03 -42.81 -11.76
N GLU A 334 25.87 -43.33 -10.87
CA GLU A 334 25.38 -44.03 -9.69
C GLU A 334 24.59 -43.11 -8.77
N ASP A 335 23.46 -43.58 -8.23
CA ASP A 335 22.65 -42.85 -7.28
C ASP A 335 23.49 -42.44 -6.06
N GLY A 336 23.45 -41.14 -5.73
CA GLY A 336 24.20 -40.58 -4.62
C GLY A 336 25.66 -40.21 -4.91
N SER A 337 26.19 -40.53 -6.10
CA SER A 337 27.55 -40.12 -6.51
C SER A 337 27.66 -38.61 -6.77
N LEU A 338 26.57 -37.98 -7.22
CA LEU A 338 26.47 -36.56 -7.46
C LEU A 338 25.74 -35.86 -6.31
N THR A 339 26.42 -34.93 -5.66
CA THR A 339 25.87 -34.15 -4.55
C THR A 339 26.03 -32.66 -4.82
N ALA A 340 25.34 -31.82 -4.04
CA ALA A 340 25.47 -30.36 -4.19
C ALA A 340 26.90 -29.85 -3.98
N SER A 341 27.69 -30.54 -3.17
CA SER A 341 29.09 -30.14 -2.89
C SER A 341 30.07 -30.40 -4.03
N ASN A 342 29.83 -31.43 -4.85
CA ASN A 342 30.68 -31.80 -5.97
C ASN A 342 30.08 -31.49 -7.35
N LEU A 343 28.97 -30.79 -7.38
CA LEU A 343 28.20 -30.53 -8.61
C LEU A 343 29.02 -29.78 -9.67
N GLU A 344 29.76 -28.74 -9.31
CA GLU A 344 30.56 -27.94 -10.24
C GLU A 344 31.74 -28.74 -10.77
N GLU A 345 32.47 -29.46 -9.93
CA GLU A 345 33.56 -30.36 -10.36
C GLU A 345 33.06 -31.43 -11.32
N MET A 346 31.89 -31.99 -11.03
CA MET A 346 31.30 -33.02 -11.90
C MET A 346 30.83 -32.45 -13.23
N LYS A 347 30.29 -31.22 -13.25
CA LYS A 347 29.94 -30.52 -14.50
C LYS A 347 31.18 -30.34 -15.37
N ASP A 348 32.29 -29.85 -14.81
CA ASP A 348 33.54 -29.66 -15.51
C ASP A 348 34.12 -30.99 -16.03
N TYR A 349 34.08 -32.03 -15.22
CA TYR A 349 34.47 -33.37 -15.61
C TYR A 349 33.63 -33.90 -16.78
N LEU A 350 32.31 -33.78 -16.73
CA LEU A 350 31.40 -34.23 -17.78
C LEU A 350 31.56 -33.41 -19.06
N ALA A 351 31.80 -32.12 -18.95
CA ALA A 351 32.05 -31.24 -20.09
C ALA A 351 33.37 -31.60 -20.80
N SER A 352 34.40 -32.00 -20.07
CA SER A 352 35.68 -32.41 -20.63
C SER A 352 35.70 -33.83 -21.17
N THR A 353 34.97 -34.75 -20.50
CA THR A 353 34.97 -36.19 -20.83
C THR A 353 33.97 -36.54 -21.93
N TYR A 354 32.81 -35.91 -21.92
CA TYR A 354 31.69 -36.14 -22.85
C TYR A 354 31.22 -34.83 -23.51
N PRO A 355 32.05 -34.12 -24.28
CA PRO A 355 31.74 -32.77 -24.74
C PRO A 355 30.51 -32.69 -25.64
N SER A 356 30.28 -33.67 -26.50
CA SER A 356 29.10 -33.68 -27.40
C SER A 356 27.80 -33.90 -26.66
N LYS A 357 27.76 -34.87 -25.76
CA LYS A 357 26.58 -35.18 -24.94
C LYS A 357 26.30 -34.06 -23.95
N TYR A 358 27.33 -33.49 -23.34
CA TYR A 358 27.21 -32.33 -22.46
C TYR A 358 26.64 -31.11 -23.17
N SER A 359 27.07 -30.80 -24.40
CA SER A 359 26.56 -29.69 -25.18
C SER A 359 25.08 -29.87 -25.56
N GLU A 360 24.63 -31.10 -25.72
CA GLU A 360 23.21 -31.43 -25.96
C GLU A 360 22.36 -31.22 -24.70
N VAL A 361 22.88 -31.57 -23.55
CA VAL A 361 22.16 -31.47 -22.24
C VAL A 361 22.28 -30.06 -21.65
N PHE A 362 23.34 -29.32 -21.96
CA PHE A 362 23.65 -28.00 -21.38
C PHE A 362 22.48 -27.00 -21.41
N PRO A 363 21.69 -26.85 -22.49
CA PRO A 363 20.56 -25.93 -22.51
C PRO A 363 19.48 -26.26 -21.48
N SER A 364 19.41 -27.50 -21.02
CA SER A 364 18.45 -27.97 -20.00
C SER A 364 18.97 -27.80 -18.57
N ILE A 365 20.24 -27.47 -18.40
CA ILE A 365 20.85 -27.27 -17.08
C ILE A 365 20.58 -25.84 -16.63
N LYS A 366 19.82 -25.70 -15.53
CA LYS A 366 19.54 -24.41 -14.91
C LYS A 366 20.71 -23.99 -14.02
N ASN A 367 21.07 -22.71 -14.07
CA ASN A 367 22.02 -22.13 -13.14
C ASN A 367 21.32 -21.81 -11.81
N CYS A 368 21.62 -22.55 -10.76
CA CYS A 368 21.04 -22.37 -9.44
C CYS A 368 21.93 -21.45 -8.59
N SER A 369 21.38 -20.32 -8.16
CA SER A 369 22.05 -19.36 -7.29
C SER A 369 21.10 -18.86 -6.20
N LEU A 370 21.51 -19.02 -4.93
CA LEU A 370 20.74 -18.49 -3.79
C LEU A 370 20.67 -16.96 -3.82
N GLU A 371 21.74 -16.31 -4.22
CA GLU A 371 21.78 -14.84 -4.34
C GLU A 371 20.79 -14.34 -5.41
N SER A 372 20.73 -15.00 -6.55
CA SER A 372 19.76 -14.69 -7.61
C SER A 372 18.30 -14.86 -7.12
N GLU A 373 18.02 -15.91 -6.35
CA GLU A 373 16.70 -16.13 -5.77
C GLU A 373 16.34 -15.05 -4.73
N LEU A 374 17.30 -14.62 -3.91
CA LEU A 374 17.11 -13.53 -2.96
C LEU A 374 16.99 -12.16 -3.63
N ASP A 375 17.66 -11.94 -4.75
CA ASP A 375 17.63 -10.67 -5.49
C ASP A 375 16.33 -10.46 -6.29
N THR A 376 15.51 -11.49 -6.44
CA THR A 376 14.23 -11.38 -7.14
C THR A 376 13.27 -10.49 -6.34
N ALA A 377 13.16 -9.23 -6.74
CA ALA A 377 12.26 -8.27 -6.13
C ALA A 377 10.89 -8.28 -6.84
N VAL A 378 9.82 -8.43 -6.07
CA VAL A 378 8.45 -8.34 -6.56
C VAL A 378 7.77 -7.13 -5.93
N GLN A 379 7.17 -6.30 -6.75
CA GLN A 379 6.53 -5.05 -6.34
C GLN A 379 5.01 -5.17 -6.30
N GLY A 380 4.40 -4.44 -5.35
CA GLY A 380 2.96 -4.24 -5.30
C GLY A 380 2.17 -5.45 -4.78
N THR A 381 0.97 -5.61 -5.30
CA THR A 381 0.04 -6.67 -4.86
C THR A 381 0.57 -8.07 -5.14
N GLY A 382 1.39 -8.24 -6.17
CA GLY A 382 2.04 -9.52 -6.48
C GLY A 382 2.90 -10.05 -5.34
N LEU A 383 3.53 -9.18 -4.56
CA LEU A 383 4.29 -9.57 -3.38
C LEU A 383 3.40 -10.28 -2.35
N ALA A 384 2.25 -9.72 -2.05
CA ALA A 384 1.34 -10.26 -1.04
C ALA A 384 0.67 -11.57 -1.49
N PHE A 385 0.26 -11.65 -2.75
CA PHE A 385 -0.56 -12.75 -3.24
C PHE A 385 0.22 -13.84 -3.98
N ILE A 386 1.39 -13.55 -4.50
CA ILE A 386 2.23 -14.52 -5.21
C ILE A 386 3.32 -15.05 -4.29
N VAL A 387 4.15 -14.17 -3.74
CA VAL A 387 5.36 -14.58 -3.02
C VAL A 387 5.05 -15.25 -1.69
N TYR A 388 4.13 -14.69 -0.91
CA TYR A 388 3.70 -15.33 0.34
C TYR A 388 2.97 -16.64 0.09
N SER A 389 2.13 -16.72 -0.95
CA SER A 389 1.46 -17.96 -1.33
C SER A 389 2.45 -19.05 -1.72
N GLU A 390 3.52 -18.69 -2.43
CA GLU A 390 4.58 -19.63 -2.79
C GLU A 390 5.37 -20.12 -1.58
N ALA A 391 5.66 -19.25 -0.62
CA ALA A 391 6.29 -19.65 0.63
C ALA A 391 5.36 -20.55 1.47
N ILE A 392 4.11 -20.17 1.59
CA ILE A 392 3.12 -20.88 2.42
C ILE A 392 2.87 -22.31 1.90
N LYS A 393 2.80 -22.54 0.58
CA LYS A 393 2.55 -23.87 0.03
C LYS A 393 3.60 -24.91 0.44
N ASN A 394 4.81 -24.47 0.75
CA ASN A 394 5.94 -25.32 1.14
C ASN A 394 6.06 -25.51 2.67
N MET A 395 5.20 -24.86 3.45
CA MET A 395 5.17 -24.99 4.89
C MET A 395 4.34 -26.22 5.32
N GLU A 396 4.70 -26.79 6.47
CA GLU A 396 3.86 -27.78 7.14
C GLU A 396 2.54 -27.14 7.58
N VAL A 397 1.43 -27.86 7.46
CA VAL A 397 0.08 -27.34 7.76
C VAL A 397 -0.20 -26.03 7.02
N SER A 398 0.04 -26.04 5.71
CA SER A 398 -0.05 -24.84 4.87
C SER A 398 -1.42 -24.14 4.92
N GLN A 399 -2.50 -24.87 5.13
CA GLN A 399 -3.85 -24.32 5.26
C GLN A 399 -3.97 -23.36 6.46
N LEU A 400 -3.41 -23.74 7.61
CA LEU A 400 -3.41 -22.88 8.80
C LEU A 400 -2.66 -21.57 8.55
N TRP A 401 -1.47 -21.64 7.97
CA TRP A 401 -0.65 -20.47 7.67
C TRP A 401 -1.29 -19.57 6.62
N SER A 402 -1.93 -20.16 5.62
CA SER A 402 -2.68 -19.42 4.60
C SER A 402 -3.87 -18.68 5.21
N VAL A 403 -4.67 -19.33 6.04
CA VAL A 403 -5.81 -18.71 6.71
C VAL A 403 -5.36 -17.56 7.60
N LEU A 404 -4.33 -17.75 8.42
CA LEU A 404 -3.79 -16.69 9.27
C LEU A 404 -3.30 -15.49 8.46
N TYR A 405 -2.56 -15.73 7.41
CA TYR A 405 -1.99 -14.65 6.59
C TYR A 405 -3.08 -13.83 5.90
N PHE A 406 -4.02 -14.46 5.22
CA PHE A 406 -5.07 -13.73 4.51
C PHE A 406 -6.07 -13.07 5.46
N PHE A 407 -6.30 -13.64 6.61
CA PHE A 407 -7.09 -13.00 7.66
C PHE A 407 -6.40 -11.74 8.20
N MET A 408 -5.09 -11.78 8.40
CA MET A 408 -4.29 -10.61 8.73
C MET A 408 -4.38 -9.52 7.67
N LEU A 409 -4.25 -9.87 6.39
CA LEU A 409 -4.38 -8.91 5.28
C LEU A 409 -5.77 -8.25 5.27
N LEU A 410 -6.81 -9.01 5.52
CA LEU A 410 -8.17 -8.49 5.61
C LEU A 410 -8.32 -7.50 6.76
N MET A 411 -7.77 -7.79 7.92
CA MET A 411 -7.83 -6.88 9.08
C MET A 411 -7.07 -5.58 8.80
N LEU A 412 -5.89 -5.66 8.21
CA LEU A 412 -5.12 -4.48 7.78
C LEU A 412 -5.89 -3.66 6.76
N GLY A 413 -6.45 -4.29 5.74
CA GLY A 413 -7.20 -3.62 4.69
C GLY A 413 -8.49 -2.97 5.20
N ILE A 414 -9.27 -3.65 6.02
CA ILE A 414 -10.50 -3.12 6.62
C ILE A 414 -10.18 -1.94 7.53
N GLY A 415 -9.15 -2.04 8.36
CA GLY A 415 -8.71 -0.95 9.22
C GLY A 415 -8.38 0.33 8.46
N SER A 416 -7.66 0.22 7.35
CA SER A 416 -7.37 1.36 6.46
C SER A 416 -8.63 1.89 5.79
N MET A 417 -9.55 1.02 5.39
CA MET A 417 -10.83 1.43 4.79
C MET A 417 -11.74 2.19 5.77
N LEU A 418 -11.68 1.90 7.05
CA LEU A 418 -12.42 2.65 8.05
C LEU A 418 -12.00 4.13 8.07
N GLY A 419 -10.71 4.39 8.03
CA GLY A 419 -10.18 5.75 7.93
C GLY A 419 -10.56 6.46 6.63
N ASN A 420 -10.43 5.79 5.49
CA ASN A 420 -10.80 6.34 4.19
C ASN A 420 -12.28 6.66 4.12
N THR A 421 -13.12 5.79 4.64
CA THR A 421 -14.57 6.01 4.67
C THR A 421 -14.94 7.16 5.61
N ALA A 422 -14.26 7.28 6.75
CA ALA A 422 -14.43 8.42 7.65
C ALA A 422 -14.06 9.76 6.99
N ALA A 423 -13.01 9.78 6.15
CA ALA A 423 -12.63 10.96 5.40
C ALA A 423 -13.73 11.45 4.44
N ILE A 424 -14.50 10.54 3.87
CA ILE A 424 -15.63 10.85 2.98
C ILE A 424 -16.88 11.21 3.79
N LEU A 425 -17.23 10.41 4.78
CA LEU A 425 -18.48 10.51 5.51
C LEU A 425 -18.52 11.70 6.47
N THR A 426 -17.42 12.04 7.12
CA THR A 426 -17.40 13.13 8.10
C THR A 426 -17.79 14.48 7.48
N PRO A 427 -17.23 14.92 6.33
CA PRO A 427 -17.69 16.12 5.67
C PRO A 427 -19.17 16.06 5.23
N LEU A 428 -19.65 14.91 4.77
CA LEU A 428 -21.03 14.73 4.35
C LEU A 428 -22.00 14.82 5.52
N THR A 429 -21.67 14.20 6.64
CA THR A 429 -22.52 14.25 7.85
C THR A 429 -22.45 15.60 8.56
N ASP A 430 -21.38 16.35 8.42
CA ASP A 430 -21.25 17.71 8.94
C ASP A 430 -22.05 18.74 8.12
N SER A 431 -22.42 18.41 6.88
CA SER A 431 -23.26 19.26 6.05
C SER A 431 -24.70 19.31 6.60
N LYS A 432 -25.16 20.49 6.97
CA LYS A 432 -26.52 20.68 7.50
C LYS A 432 -27.59 20.34 6.45
N VAL A 433 -27.33 20.57 5.17
CA VAL A 433 -28.26 20.28 4.08
C VAL A 433 -28.49 18.79 3.94
N ILE A 434 -27.40 18.00 3.92
CA ILE A 434 -27.48 16.54 3.74
C ILE A 434 -27.99 15.86 5.00
N SER A 435 -27.49 16.25 6.18
CA SER A 435 -27.86 15.62 7.45
C SER A 435 -29.30 15.93 7.88
N SER A 436 -29.90 17.00 7.39
CA SER A 436 -31.32 17.34 7.67
C SER A 436 -32.30 16.47 6.87
N HIS A 437 -31.89 15.92 5.72
CA HIS A 437 -32.76 15.13 4.83
C HIS A 437 -32.55 13.63 4.97
N LEU A 438 -31.36 13.17 5.34
CA LEU A 438 -30.97 11.77 5.39
C LEU A 438 -30.36 11.39 6.75
N PRO A 439 -30.72 10.26 7.35
CA PRO A 439 -30.01 9.73 8.50
C PRO A 439 -28.60 9.26 8.14
N LYS A 440 -27.71 9.20 9.13
CA LYS A 440 -26.30 8.79 8.94
C LYS A 440 -26.16 7.42 8.30
N GLU A 441 -26.98 6.47 8.69
CA GLU A 441 -26.97 5.11 8.17
C GLU A 441 -27.25 5.06 6.67
N VAL A 442 -28.16 5.89 6.19
CA VAL A 442 -28.50 5.99 4.76
C VAL A 442 -27.37 6.65 3.97
N ILE A 443 -26.74 7.69 4.52
CA ILE A 443 -25.59 8.34 3.87
C ILE A 443 -24.44 7.35 3.74
N SER A 444 -24.12 6.64 4.80
CA SER A 444 -23.07 5.61 4.81
C SER A 444 -23.37 4.49 3.81
N GLY A 445 -24.60 4.03 3.78
CA GLY A 445 -25.05 3.01 2.83
C GLY A 445 -24.96 3.46 1.38
N LEU A 446 -25.32 4.68 1.07
CA LEU A 446 -25.21 5.24 -0.29
C LEU A 446 -23.76 5.40 -0.73
N VAL A 447 -22.90 5.88 0.13
CA VAL A 447 -21.46 5.99 -0.16
C VAL A 447 -20.86 4.62 -0.44
N CYS A 448 -21.12 3.64 0.40
CA CYS A 448 -20.63 2.27 0.19
C CYS A 448 -21.19 1.66 -1.09
N LEU A 449 -22.46 1.87 -1.39
CA LEU A 449 -23.10 1.36 -2.61
C LEU A 449 -22.49 1.97 -3.88
N ILE A 450 -22.29 3.28 -3.90
CA ILE A 450 -21.69 3.97 -5.04
C ILE A 450 -20.25 3.49 -5.27
N ASN A 451 -19.44 3.42 -4.21
CA ASN A 451 -18.07 2.92 -4.30
C ASN A 451 -18.02 1.46 -4.77
N CYS A 452 -18.91 0.61 -4.27
CA CYS A 452 -19.02 -0.78 -4.71
C CYS A 452 -19.38 -0.88 -6.20
N ALA A 453 -20.35 -0.09 -6.65
CA ALA A 453 -20.78 -0.09 -8.04
C ALA A 453 -19.66 0.35 -8.99
N VAL A 454 -18.93 1.41 -8.64
CA VAL A 454 -17.77 1.85 -9.43
C VAL A 454 -16.62 0.84 -9.35
N GLY A 455 -16.38 0.27 -8.19
CA GLY A 455 -15.35 -0.75 -7.97
C GLY A 455 -15.54 -2.04 -8.77
N MET A 456 -16.74 -2.30 -9.30
CA MET A 456 -16.99 -3.45 -10.18
C MET A 456 -16.14 -3.42 -11.46
N VAL A 457 -15.69 -2.25 -11.89
CA VAL A 457 -14.73 -2.12 -13.02
C VAL A 457 -13.44 -2.89 -12.76
N PHE A 458 -12.98 -2.94 -11.53
CA PHE A 458 -11.76 -3.64 -11.14
C PHE A 458 -11.93 -5.17 -11.06
N THR A 459 -13.14 -5.66 -11.13
CA THR A 459 -13.46 -7.10 -11.15
C THR A 459 -13.56 -7.67 -12.55
N MET A 460 -13.43 -6.84 -13.60
CA MET A 460 -13.37 -7.27 -15.00
C MET A 460 -12.04 -7.95 -15.33
N GLU A 461 -11.95 -8.59 -16.48
CA GLU A 461 -10.71 -9.23 -16.96
C GLU A 461 -9.55 -8.23 -17.13
N ALA A 462 -9.84 -7.01 -17.56
CA ALA A 462 -8.87 -5.91 -17.61
C ALA A 462 -8.77 -5.12 -16.29
N GLY A 463 -9.47 -5.53 -15.25
CA GLY A 463 -9.60 -4.78 -14.00
C GLY A 463 -8.29 -4.53 -13.28
N ASN A 464 -7.33 -5.47 -13.35
CA ASN A 464 -6.01 -5.28 -12.74
C ASN A 464 -5.22 -4.14 -13.40
N TYR A 465 -5.36 -3.93 -14.69
CA TYR A 465 -4.72 -2.83 -15.39
C TYR A 465 -5.29 -1.47 -14.96
N TRP A 466 -6.60 -1.39 -14.80
CA TRP A 466 -7.26 -0.21 -14.26
C TRP A 466 -6.93 0.02 -12.80
N PHE A 467 -6.80 -1.04 -12.01
CA PHE A 467 -6.34 -0.96 -10.63
C PHE A 467 -4.94 -0.32 -10.54
N ASP A 468 -4.01 -0.72 -11.39
CA ASP A 468 -2.67 -0.15 -11.43
C ASP A 468 -2.68 1.33 -11.80
N ILE A 469 -3.53 1.75 -12.74
CA ILE A 469 -3.73 3.17 -13.08
C ILE A 469 -4.19 3.97 -11.85
N PHE A 470 -5.21 3.51 -11.16
CA PHE A 470 -5.70 4.19 -9.96
C PHE A 470 -4.67 4.20 -8.84
N ASN A 471 -4.01 3.08 -8.61
CA ASN A 471 -2.99 2.97 -7.57
C ASN A 471 -1.81 3.93 -7.80
N ASP A 472 -1.37 4.08 -9.04
CA ASP A 472 -0.19 4.87 -9.37
C ASP A 472 -0.48 6.37 -9.56
N TYR A 473 -1.66 6.74 -10.07
CA TYR A 473 -1.93 8.10 -10.54
C TYR A 473 -3.07 8.83 -9.82
N ALA A 474 -3.92 8.13 -9.08
CA ALA A 474 -5.10 8.77 -8.48
C ALA A 474 -4.77 9.78 -7.36
N ALA A 475 -3.70 9.54 -6.62
CA ALA A 475 -3.44 10.25 -5.37
C ALA A 475 -2.07 10.93 -5.27
N THR A 476 -1.05 10.48 -5.96
CA THR A 476 0.35 10.87 -5.71
C THR A 476 0.60 12.38 -5.78
N LEU A 477 0.32 13.00 -6.93
CA LEU A 477 0.51 14.45 -7.11
C LEU A 477 -0.51 15.26 -6.32
N SER A 478 -1.74 14.79 -6.28
CA SER A 478 -2.83 15.47 -5.60
C SER A 478 -2.60 15.59 -4.09
N LEU A 479 -2.15 14.53 -3.44
CA LEU A 479 -1.85 14.53 -2.01
C LEU A 479 -0.70 15.46 -1.65
N LEU A 480 0.36 15.45 -2.43
CA LEU A 480 1.49 16.36 -2.22
C LEU A 480 1.05 17.82 -2.31
N LEU A 481 0.23 18.16 -3.31
CA LEU A 481 -0.32 19.50 -3.45
C LEU A 481 -1.26 19.88 -2.30
N ILE A 482 -2.14 18.97 -1.91
CA ILE A 482 -3.07 19.19 -0.79
C ILE A 482 -2.31 19.47 0.49
N VAL A 483 -1.34 18.66 0.86
CA VAL A 483 -0.57 18.84 2.10
C VAL A 483 0.30 20.08 2.06
N LEU A 484 0.86 20.42 0.90
CA LEU A 484 1.59 21.67 0.73
C LEU A 484 0.71 22.89 1.01
N VAL A 485 -0.48 22.91 0.43
CA VAL A 485 -1.45 24.02 0.63
C VAL A 485 -1.94 24.04 2.07
N GLU A 486 -2.21 22.90 2.68
CA GLU A 486 -2.57 22.80 4.10
C GLU A 486 -1.51 23.40 5.01
N THR A 487 -0.25 23.05 4.80
CA THR A 487 0.87 23.54 5.61
C THR A 487 1.07 25.04 5.44
N ILE A 488 1.07 25.52 4.21
CA ILE A 488 1.21 26.96 3.91
C ILE A 488 0.01 27.74 4.47
N ALA A 489 -1.19 27.25 4.30
CA ALA A 489 -2.39 27.90 4.80
C ALA A 489 -2.35 28.05 6.32
N LEU A 490 -1.99 27.00 7.02
CA LEU A 490 -1.95 27.03 8.48
C LEU A 490 -0.84 27.95 9.02
N CYS A 491 0.33 27.92 8.41
CA CYS A 491 1.47 28.72 8.89
C CYS A 491 1.38 30.20 8.49
N TYR A 492 0.83 30.51 7.31
CA TYR A 492 0.91 31.85 6.73
C TYR A 492 -0.44 32.56 6.56
N VAL A 493 -1.54 31.82 6.33
CA VAL A 493 -2.88 32.41 6.20
C VAL A 493 -3.56 32.51 7.56
N TYR A 494 -3.64 31.40 8.28
CA TYR A 494 -4.17 31.38 9.65
C TYR A 494 -3.24 32.09 10.63
N GLY A 495 -1.95 31.89 10.48
CA GLY A 495 -0.89 32.43 11.29
C GLY A 495 -0.36 31.41 12.30
N LEU A 496 0.95 31.16 12.25
CA LEU A 496 1.62 30.23 13.13
C LEU A 496 1.48 30.63 14.61
N ARG A 497 1.55 31.92 14.90
CA ARG A 497 1.37 32.45 16.28
C ARG A 497 -0.03 32.18 16.82
N ARG A 498 -1.06 32.37 15.98
CA ARG A 498 -2.45 32.09 16.34
C ARG A 498 -2.66 30.61 16.59
N PHE A 499 -2.10 29.78 15.74
CA PHE A 499 -2.17 28.34 15.90
C PHE A 499 -1.42 27.85 17.14
N GLU A 500 -0.27 28.42 17.44
CA GLU A 500 0.47 28.17 18.68
C GLU A 500 -0.35 28.51 19.93
N SER A 501 -1.03 29.66 19.92
CA SER A 501 -1.93 30.06 21.01
C SER A 501 -3.08 29.09 21.18
N ASP A 502 -3.68 28.61 20.08
CA ASP A 502 -4.75 27.63 20.10
C ASP A 502 -4.28 26.30 20.68
N LEU A 503 -3.10 25.82 20.27
CA LEU A 503 -2.50 24.58 20.81
C LEU A 503 -2.17 24.71 22.29
N LYS A 504 -1.64 25.84 22.73
CA LYS A 504 -1.38 26.09 24.16
C LYS A 504 -2.67 26.08 24.98
N ALA A 505 -3.74 26.67 24.45
CA ALA A 505 -5.05 26.64 25.09
C ALA A 505 -5.63 25.23 25.20
N MET A 506 -5.43 24.38 24.18
CA MET A 506 -5.91 23.01 24.16
C MET A 506 -5.11 22.06 25.05
N THR A 507 -3.77 22.09 24.94
CA THR A 507 -2.88 21.11 25.57
C THR A 507 -2.22 21.62 26.86
N GLY A 508 -2.25 22.92 27.11
CA GLY A 508 -1.56 23.56 28.23
C GLY A 508 -0.05 23.66 28.09
N ARG A 509 0.52 23.29 26.95
CA ARG A 509 1.96 23.29 26.67
C ARG A 509 2.29 24.28 25.55
N ALA A 510 3.41 24.98 25.69
CA ALA A 510 3.92 25.82 24.61
C ALA A 510 4.47 24.96 23.48
N LEU A 511 4.29 25.43 22.25
CA LEU A 511 4.81 24.76 21.07
C LEU A 511 6.33 24.91 21.01
N SER A 512 7.06 23.79 20.87
CA SER A 512 8.51 23.78 20.72
C SER A 512 8.95 24.45 19.41
N TRP A 513 10.15 25.05 19.42
CA TRP A 513 10.76 25.60 18.19
C TRP A 513 10.93 24.55 17.09
N TYR A 514 11.13 23.28 17.43
CA TYR A 514 11.22 22.14 16.50
C TYR A 514 10.01 22.08 15.57
N TRP A 515 8.81 22.07 16.13
CA TRP A 515 7.58 22.04 15.36
C TRP A 515 7.39 23.28 14.49
N LYS A 516 7.73 24.46 15.03
CA LYS A 516 7.61 25.72 14.31
C LYS A 516 8.51 25.77 13.08
N VAL A 517 9.78 25.38 13.21
CA VAL A 517 10.74 25.38 12.10
C VAL A 517 10.33 24.36 11.03
N LEU A 518 9.91 23.18 11.44
CA LEU A 518 9.50 22.15 10.48
C LEU A 518 8.23 22.55 9.72
N TRP A 519 7.23 23.07 10.38
CA TRP A 519 6.00 23.50 9.72
C TRP A 519 6.18 24.75 8.84
N ALA A 520 7.00 25.68 9.25
CA ALA A 520 7.19 26.93 8.54
C ALA A 520 8.11 26.81 7.32
N GLY A 521 9.11 25.95 7.34
CA GLY A 521 10.13 25.90 6.31
C GLY A 521 10.49 24.54 5.78
N VAL A 522 10.89 23.61 6.65
CA VAL A 522 11.50 22.34 6.22
C VAL A 522 10.50 21.43 5.53
N SER A 523 9.34 21.18 6.14
CA SER A 523 8.31 20.31 5.55
C SER A 523 7.74 20.85 4.23
N PRO A 524 7.40 22.14 4.08
CA PRO A 524 7.00 22.68 2.79
C PRO A 524 8.06 22.52 1.69
N LEU A 525 9.33 22.73 2.00
CA LEU A 525 10.44 22.55 1.05
C LEU A 525 10.57 21.10 0.60
N LEU A 526 10.47 20.14 1.51
CA LEU A 526 10.49 18.72 1.17
C LEU A 526 9.32 18.34 0.28
N ILE A 527 8.12 18.81 0.56
CA ILE A 527 6.92 18.51 -0.23
C ILE A 527 7.05 19.10 -1.63
N VAL A 528 7.54 20.32 -1.76
CA VAL A 528 7.80 20.96 -3.07
C VAL A 528 8.84 20.15 -3.85
N SER A 529 9.89 19.70 -3.20
CA SER A 529 10.92 18.87 -3.84
C SER A 529 10.37 17.56 -4.34
N LEU A 530 9.53 16.88 -3.55
CA LEU A 530 8.85 15.64 -3.96
C LEU A 530 7.89 15.88 -5.12
N PHE A 531 7.10 16.93 -5.07
CA PHE A 531 6.17 17.30 -6.14
C PHE A 531 6.91 17.57 -7.44
N ALA A 532 7.99 18.36 -7.40
CA ALA A 532 8.82 18.65 -8.54
C ALA A 532 9.47 17.38 -9.13
N PHE A 533 9.94 16.48 -8.29
CA PHE A 533 10.50 15.20 -8.72
C PHE A 533 9.47 14.36 -9.47
N TYR A 534 8.28 14.15 -8.90
CA TYR A 534 7.25 13.34 -9.55
C TYR A 534 6.72 13.98 -10.82
N LEU A 535 6.53 15.29 -10.84
CA LEU A 535 6.10 16.01 -12.04
C LEU A 535 7.15 15.92 -13.14
N SER A 536 8.42 16.09 -12.82
CA SER A 536 9.54 15.92 -13.76
C SER A 536 9.62 14.51 -14.30
N ASP A 537 9.46 13.51 -13.44
CA ASP A 537 9.48 12.10 -13.82
C ASP A 537 8.35 11.79 -14.83
N TYR A 538 7.14 12.25 -14.59
CA TYR A 538 6.02 12.06 -15.52
C TYR A 538 6.22 12.77 -16.87
N ILE A 539 6.84 13.93 -16.89
CA ILE A 539 7.12 14.67 -18.11
C ILE A 539 8.26 14.02 -18.90
N LEU A 540 9.33 13.60 -18.23
CA LEU A 540 10.55 13.08 -18.86
C LEU A 540 10.42 11.62 -19.32
N THR A 541 9.54 10.84 -18.70
CA THR A 541 9.35 9.42 -19.05
C THR A 541 8.74 9.24 -20.46
N GLY A 542 8.08 10.26 -21.00
CA GLY A 542 7.48 10.23 -22.34
C GLY A 542 6.19 9.41 -22.37
N THR A 543 6.20 8.22 -22.98
CA THR A 543 5.04 7.32 -23.01
C THR A 543 4.93 6.53 -21.72
N LEU A 544 3.75 6.57 -21.08
CA LEU A 544 3.43 5.72 -19.94
C LEU A 544 3.19 4.29 -20.41
N GLN A 545 3.72 3.32 -19.68
CA GLN A 545 3.67 1.91 -20.01
C GLN A 545 3.08 1.09 -18.86
N TYR A 546 2.54 -0.08 -19.17
CA TYR A 546 2.01 -1.02 -18.20
C TYR A 546 2.50 -2.44 -18.49
N GLN A 547 2.41 -3.30 -17.49
CA GLN A 547 2.77 -4.70 -17.59
C GLN A 547 1.53 -5.53 -17.93
N ALA A 548 1.50 -6.07 -19.14
CA ALA A 548 0.43 -6.94 -19.61
C ALA A 548 0.84 -8.41 -19.51
N TRP A 549 -0.12 -9.29 -19.24
CA TRP A 549 0.12 -10.73 -19.17
C TRP A 549 0.16 -11.34 -20.57
N ASP A 550 1.25 -12.05 -20.88
CA ASP A 550 1.38 -12.84 -22.09
C ASP A 550 1.15 -14.34 -21.76
N ALA A 551 0.00 -14.85 -22.15
CA ALA A 551 -0.38 -16.23 -21.90
C ALA A 551 0.53 -17.24 -22.63
N SER A 552 1.10 -16.87 -23.79
CA SER A 552 1.98 -17.75 -24.55
C SER A 552 3.33 -17.97 -23.88
N GLN A 553 3.84 -16.96 -23.20
CA GLN A 553 5.14 -16.99 -22.52
C GLN A 553 5.01 -17.20 -20.99
N GLY A 554 3.80 -17.02 -20.44
CA GLY A 554 3.57 -17.10 -19.00
C GLY A 554 4.30 -16.03 -18.20
N GLN A 555 4.46 -14.83 -18.77
CA GLN A 555 5.16 -13.72 -18.14
C GLN A 555 4.51 -12.37 -18.47
N LEU A 556 4.89 -11.35 -17.71
CA LEU A 556 4.47 -9.99 -17.96
C LEU A 556 5.33 -9.36 -19.07
N VAL A 557 4.67 -8.67 -20.01
CA VAL A 557 5.33 -7.90 -21.08
C VAL A 557 4.92 -6.43 -20.98
N THR A 558 5.83 -5.54 -21.34
CA THR A 558 5.58 -4.09 -21.29
C THR A 558 4.81 -3.66 -22.54
N LYS A 559 3.71 -2.94 -22.36
CA LYS A 559 2.89 -2.35 -23.42
C LYS A 559 2.61 -0.88 -23.14
N ASP A 560 2.37 -0.10 -24.19
CA ASP A 560 2.01 1.30 -24.08
C ASP A 560 0.50 1.46 -23.78
N TYR A 561 0.15 2.43 -22.94
CA TYR A 561 -1.25 2.77 -22.70
C TYR A 561 -1.92 3.34 -23.96
N PRO A 562 -3.15 2.92 -24.26
CA PRO A 562 -3.93 3.54 -25.32
C PRO A 562 -4.33 4.98 -24.94
N THR A 563 -4.69 5.77 -25.94
CA THR A 563 -5.01 7.20 -25.75
C THR A 563 -6.12 7.44 -24.71
N TYR A 564 -7.16 6.59 -24.69
CA TYR A 564 -8.24 6.75 -23.71
C TYR A 564 -7.79 6.45 -22.27
N ALA A 565 -6.85 5.53 -22.07
CA ALA A 565 -6.26 5.28 -20.74
C ALA A 565 -5.42 6.47 -20.27
N LEU A 566 -4.66 7.10 -21.17
CA LEU A 566 -3.94 8.34 -20.87
C LEU A 566 -4.89 9.50 -20.52
N ALA A 567 -6.03 9.58 -21.20
CA ALA A 567 -7.08 10.55 -20.90
C ALA A 567 -7.67 10.32 -19.49
N VAL A 568 -7.91 9.07 -19.11
CA VAL A 568 -8.39 8.73 -17.76
C VAL A 568 -7.36 9.11 -16.69
N ILE A 569 -6.08 8.84 -16.92
CA ILE A 569 -5.00 9.26 -16.01
C ILE A 569 -4.99 10.78 -15.83
N GLY A 570 -5.08 11.53 -16.92
CA GLY A 570 -5.16 12.98 -16.89
C GLY A 570 -6.38 13.49 -16.13
N LEU A 571 -7.54 12.87 -16.30
CA LEU A 571 -8.76 13.21 -15.58
C LEU A 571 -8.67 12.90 -14.08
N LEU A 572 -8.06 11.79 -13.69
CA LEU A 572 -7.84 11.46 -12.28
C LEU A 572 -6.98 12.51 -11.58
N VAL A 573 -5.88 12.89 -12.18
CA VAL A 573 -4.99 13.91 -11.63
C VAL A 573 -5.68 15.27 -11.61
N ALA A 574 -6.29 15.68 -12.71
CA ALA A 574 -6.92 17.00 -12.85
C ALA A 574 -8.14 17.16 -11.94
N SER A 575 -8.99 16.15 -11.80
CA SER A 575 -10.20 16.24 -10.98
C SER A 575 -9.92 16.53 -9.51
N SER A 576 -8.87 15.97 -8.95
CA SER A 576 -8.48 16.22 -7.57
C SER A 576 -7.66 17.50 -7.38
N THR A 577 -6.67 17.76 -8.24
CA THR A 577 -5.80 18.94 -8.12
C THR A 577 -6.53 20.24 -8.43
N MET A 578 -7.43 20.25 -9.41
CA MET A 578 -8.17 21.46 -9.80
C MET A 578 -9.26 21.87 -8.81
N CYS A 579 -9.64 21.01 -7.87
CA CYS A 579 -10.57 21.38 -6.80
C CYS A 579 -10.06 22.57 -5.98
N ILE A 580 -8.76 22.69 -5.77
CA ILE A 580 -8.15 23.76 -4.98
C ILE A 580 -8.29 25.13 -5.68
N PRO A 581 -7.77 25.34 -6.90
CA PRO A 581 -7.90 26.64 -7.56
C PRO A 581 -9.33 26.97 -7.98
N LEU A 582 -10.11 25.98 -8.42
CA LEU A 582 -11.50 26.21 -8.82
C LEU A 582 -12.40 26.55 -7.64
N GLY A 583 -12.16 25.94 -6.48
CA GLY A 583 -12.85 26.28 -5.25
C GLY A 583 -12.57 27.72 -4.82
N ALA A 584 -11.33 28.16 -4.86
CA ALA A 584 -10.94 29.54 -4.58
C ALA A 584 -11.55 30.52 -5.57
N LEU A 585 -11.53 30.21 -6.86
CA LEU A 585 -12.12 31.04 -7.92
C LEU A 585 -13.64 31.15 -7.76
N GLY A 586 -14.33 30.06 -7.46
CA GLY A 586 -15.77 30.05 -7.23
C GLY A 586 -16.18 30.95 -6.07
N ILE A 587 -15.47 30.90 -4.97
CA ILE A 587 -15.71 31.80 -3.82
C ILE A 587 -15.43 33.26 -4.18
N PHE A 588 -14.37 33.52 -4.93
CA PHE A 588 -14.04 34.87 -5.40
C PHE A 588 -15.17 35.46 -6.27
N ILE A 589 -15.66 34.70 -7.24
CA ILE A 589 -16.76 35.07 -8.12
C ILE A 589 -18.04 35.34 -7.32
N MET A 590 -18.42 34.44 -6.42
CA MET A 590 -19.62 34.64 -5.60
C MET A 590 -19.56 35.88 -4.74
N ARG A 591 -18.41 36.22 -4.17
CA ARG A 591 -18.22 37.45 -3.38
C ARG A 591 -18.31 38.69 -4.25
N HIS A 592 -17.80 38.61 -5.47
CA HIS A 592 -17.84 39.74 -6.41
C HIS A 592 -19.28 40.03 -6.88
N LEU A 593 -20.04 38.99 -7.21
CA LEU A 593 -21.46 39.10 -7.57
C LEU A 593 -22.28 39.67 -6.43
N LYS A 594 -22.13 39.19 -5.21
CA LYS A 594 -22.83 39.73 -4.02
C LYS A 594 -22.52 41.20 -3.77
N ARG A 595 -21.27 41.64 -4.04
CA ARG A 595 -20.91 43.06 -3.93
C ARG A 595 -21.57 43.93 -5.04
N ALA A 596 -21.72 43.36 -6.23
CA ALA A 596 -22.43 44.04 -7.33
C ALA A 596 -23.92 44.22 -7.02
N ASP A 597 -24.56 43.19 -6.42
CA ASP A 597 -25.98 43.25 -6.04
C ASP A 597 -26.25 44.18 -4.85
N THR A 598 -25.25 44.49 -4.03
CA THR A 598 -25.36 45.41 -2.88
C THR A 598 -24.88 46.83 -3.18
N ALA A 599 -24.37 47.09 -4.39
CA ALA A 599 -24.01 48.43 -4.81
C ALA A 599 -25.30 49.26 -4.94
N PRO A 600 -25.43 50.43 -4.29
CA PRO A 600 -26.59 51.29 -4.47
C PRO A 600 -26.68 51.69 -5.93
N VAL A 601 -27.87 51.52 -6.51
CA VAL A 601 -28.20 52.08 -7.81
C VAL A 601 -28.11 53.58 -7.67
N ALA A 602 -27.05 54.18 -8.23
CA ALA A 602 -26.82 55.62 -8.22
C ALA A 602 -27.79 56.36 -9.15
#